data_b38daf0e0c69494e97456fad7276fc68
#
_entry.id   b38daf0e0c69494e97456fad7276fc68
#
_cell.length_a   1.000
_cell.length_b   1.000
_cell.length_c   1.000
_cell.angle_alpha   90.00
_cell.angle_beta   90.00
_cell.angle_gamma   90.00
#
_symmetry.space_group_name_H-M   'P 1'
#
loop_
_entity.id
_entity.type
_entity.pdbx_description
1 polymer ?
#
loop_
_entity_poly.entity_id
_entity_poly.type
_entity_poly.pdbx_seq_one_letter_code
_entity_poly.pdbx_strand_id
1 'polypeptide(L)'
;MSSTAGQVIRCKAAVAWEAGKPLVMEEVEVAPPQAMEVRLKILFTSLCHTDVYFWEAKGQTPLFPRIFGHEAGGIVESVGEGVTDLKPGDHVLPVFTGECKECRHCKSEESNMCDLLRINTDRGVMLNDGKSRFSIRGQPIYHFVGTSTFSEYTVVHVGCLAKINPAAPLEKVCILSCGVSTGLGATLNVAKPKKGSSVAIFGLGAVGLAAAEGARIAGASRIIGVDLNSNRFNEAKKFGVTEFVNPKDYKKPVQEVIAEMTNGGVDRSVECTGSINAMISAFECVHDGWGVAVLVGVPNKDDSFKTHPVSFLNEKTLKGTFFGNYKPRSDLPSVVEMYMNKELELEKFITHEVPFSEINKAFDYMLSGASLRCIIRMEA
;
A
#
# COMPACT_ATOMS: atom_id res chain seq x y z
N MET A 1 28.52 13.30 -9.97
CA MET A 1 28.43 12.01 -9.26
C MET A 1 28.36 12.32 -7.77
N SER A 2 27.54 11.62 -7.02
CA SER A 2 27.54 11.74 -5.56
C SER A 2 28.92 11.40 -5.03
N SER A 3 29.41 12.11 -3.99
CA SER A 3 30.70 11.84 -3.36
C SER A 3 30.77 10.46 -2.69
N THR A 4 29.63 9.82 -2.49
CA THR A 4 29.44 8.52 -1.83
C THR A 4 29.19 7.37 -2.81
N ALA A 5 29.12 7.62 -4.12
CA ALA A 5 28.93 6.58 -5.12
C ALA A 5 29.99 5.49 -5.02
N GLY A 6 29.57 4.22 -4.95
CA GLY A 6 30.44 3.06 -4.81
C GLY A 6 31.00 2.83 -3.40
N GLN A 7 30.68 3.70 -2.43
CA GLN A 7 31.14 3.57 -1.04
C GLN A 7 30.00 3.09 -0.13
N VAL A 8 30.36 2.49 1.00
CA VAL A 8 29.41 2.20 2.10
C VAL A 8 29.00 3.53 2.74
N ILE A 9 27.71 3.71 3.00
CA ILE A 9 27.19 4.85 3.77
C ILE A 9 26.82 4.36 5.17
N ARG A 10 27.20 5.13 6.19
CA ARG A 10 26.71 4.97 7.56
C ARG A 10 25.58 5.95 7.79
N CYS A 11 24.47 5.46 8.31
CA CYS A 11 23.29 6.26 8.55
C CYS A 11 22.42 5.68 9.66
N LYS A 12 21.44 6.46 10.12
CA LYS A 12 20.44 5.98 11.09
C LYS A 12 19.39 5.11 10.41
N ALA A 13 18.99 4.04 11.10
CA ALA A 13 17.85 3.20 10.73
C ALA A 13 17.09 2.74 11.98
N ALA A 14 15.79 2.52 11.83
CA ALA A 14 14.96 1.95 12.89
C ALA A 14 14.87 0.42 12.70
N VAL A 15 15.60 -0.31 13.53
CA VAL A 15 15.75 -1.76 13.43
C VAL A 15 14.76 -2.46 14.35
N ALA A 16 13.99 -3.39 13.80
CA ALA A 16 13.22 -4.35 14.56
C ALA A 16 14.11 -5.56 14.87
N TRP A 17 14.48 -5.72 16.12
CA TRP A 17 15.30 -6.85 16.58
C TRP A 17 14.46 -8.08 16.87
N GLU A 18 13.24 -7.89 17.38
CA GLU A 18 12.31 -8.93 17.78
C GLU A 18 10.86 -8.55 17.45
N ALA A 19 10.02 -9.56 17.29
CA ALA A 19 8.60 -9.38 17.02
C ALA A 19 7.89 -8.59 18.15
N GLY A 20 7.13 -7.56 17.76
CA GLY A 20 6.28 -6.78 18.68
C GLY A 20 7.05 -5.91 19.68
N LYS A 21 8.38 -5.78 19.54
CA LYS A 21 9.20 -4.89 20.38
C LYS A 21 9.39 -3.54 19.71
N PRO A 22 9.52 -2.45 20.48
CA PRO A 22 9.83 -1.13 19.90
C PRO A 22 11.02 -1.19 18.98
N LEU A 23 10.96 -0.43 17.88
CA LEU A 23 12.09 -0.27 16.98
C LEU A 23 13.23 0.47 17.68
N VAL A 24 14.46 0.04 17.44
CA VAL A 24 15.66 0.63 18.02
C VAL A 24 16.37 1.46 16.93
N MET A 25 16.67 2.73 17.27
CA MET A 25 17.49 3.58 16.39
C MET A 25 18.94 3.13 16.44
N GLU A 26 19.44 2.63 15.31
CA GLU A 26 20.80 2.12 15.15
C GLU A 26 21.57 2.89 14.07
N GLU A 27 22.89 2.93 14.18
CA GLU A 27 23.76 3.26 13.06
C GLU A 27 23.99 2.00 12.23
N VAL A 28 23.55 2.03 10.97
CA VAL A 28 23.70 0.93 10.02
C VAL A 28 24.67 1.29 8.90
N GLU A 29 25.30 0.28 8.34
CA GLU A 29 26.05 0.37 7.10
C GLU A 29 25.16 -0.03 5.93
N VAL A 30 25.09 0.85 4.91
CA VAL A 30 24.35 0.61 3.67
C VAL A 30 25.34 0.45 2.53
N ALA A 31 25.41 -0.75 1.98
CA ALA A 31 26.29 -1.10 0.87
C ALA A 31 25.94 -0.30 -0.41
N PRO A 32 26.91 -0.09 -1.32
CA PRO A 32 26.61 0.49 -2.63
C PRO A 32 25.66 -0.43 -3.44
N PRO A 33 24.85 0.17 -4.35
CA PRO A 33 23.94 -0.60 -5.18
C PRO A 33 24.73 -1.49 -6.16
N GLN A 34 24.28 -2.74 -6.31
CA GLN A 34 24.79 -3.70 -7.28
C GLN A 34 24.04 -3.56 -8.62
N ALA A 35 24.29 -4.46 -9.56
CA ALA A 35 23.60 -4.45 -10.87
C ALA A 35 22.09 -4.39 -10.73
N MET A 36 21.43 -3.51 -11.49
CA MET A 36 19.99 -3.24 -11.47
C MET A 36 19.44 -2.73 -10.13
N GLU A 37 20.29 -2.26 -9.23
CA GLU A 37 19.91 -1.68 -7.95
C GLU A 37 20.16 -0.16 -7.94
N VAL A 38 19.44 0.53 -7.06
CA VAL A 38 19.52 1.98 -6.85
C VAL A 38 19.57 2.24 -5.36
N ARG A 39 20.52 3.04 -4.92
CA ARG A 39 20.55 3.53 -3.53
C ARG A 39 19.84 4.87 -3.46
N LEU A 40 18.95 4.97 -2.48
CA LEU A 40 18.07 6.12 -2.25
C LEU A 40 18.42 6.82 -0.95
N LYS A 41 18.38 8.14 -0.94
CA LYS A 41 18.20 8.93 0.28
C LYS A 41 16.70 9.08 0.51
N ILE A 42 16.18 8.51 1.59
CA ILE A 42 14.78 8.65 1.98
C ILE A 42 14.62 10.00 2.69
N LEU A 43 13.61 10.77 2.30
CA LEU A 43 13.29 12.04 2.93
C LEU A 43 12.03 11.96 3.79
N PHE A 44 11.05 11.20 3.33
CA PHE A 44 9.79 10.96 4.03
C PHE A 44 9.38 9.51 3.88
N THR A 45 8.89 8.93 4.94
CA THR A 45 8.25 7.61 4.91
C THR A 45 6.96 7.65 5.72
N SER A 46 6.10 6.67 5.53
CA SER A 46 4.83 6.55 6.25
C SER A 46 4.68 5.15 6.82
N LEU A 47 3.97 5.03 7.93
CA LEU A 47 3.63 3.74 8.51
C LEU A 47 2.34 3.19 7.88
N CYS A 48 2.38 1.93 7.47
CA CYS A 48 1.26 1.18 6.94
C CYS A 48 0.91 -0.01 7.86
N HIS A 49 -0.33 -0.48 7.84
CA HIS A 49 -0.74 -1.69 8.57
C HIS A 49 0.07 -2.93 8.20
N THR A 50 0.58 -3.01 6.97
CA THR A 50 1.46 -4.11 6.54
C THR A 50 2.76 -4.14 7.33
N ASP A 51 3.34 -2.97 7.65
CA ASP A 51 4.54 -2.91 8.52
C ASP A 51 4.23 -3.47 9.91
N VAL A 52 3.10 -3.04 10.50
CA VAL A 52 2.65 -3.50 11.83
C VAL A 52 2.38 -5.01 11.84
N TYR A 53 1.71 -5.52 10.81
CA TYR A 53 1.36 -6.93 10.70
C TYR A 53 2.60 -7.84 10.70
N PHE A 54 3.64 -7.48 9.94
CA PHE A 54 4.89 -8.22 9.92
C PHE A 54 5.78 -7.96 11.13
N TRP A 55 5.69 -6.77 11.73
CA TRP A 55 6.37 -6.46 12.99
C TRP A 55 5.81 -7.26 14.17
N GLU A 56 4.49 -7.42 14.26
CA GLU A 56 3.86 -8.30 15.25
C GLU A 56 4.16 -9.80 14.99
N ALA A 57 4.43 -10.17 13.75
CA ALA A 57 4.68 -11.53 13.27
C ALA A 57 3.60 -12.56 13.67
N LYS A 58 2.37 -12.10 13.95
CA LYS A 58 1.24 -12.98 14.27
C LYS A 58 0.74 -13.68 12.99
N GLY A 59 0.86 -15.01 12.94
CA GLY A 59 0.45 -15.79 11.76
C GLY A 59 1.36 -15.64 10.54
N GLN A 60 2.59 -15.11 10.74
CA GLN A 60 3.62 -14.97 9.72
C GLN A 60 4.92 -15.65 10.15
N THR A 61 5.77 -15.98 9.19
CA THR A 61 7.14 -16.45 9.49
C THR A 61 7.95 -15.25 9.97
N PRO A 62 8.42 -15.24 11.22
CA PRO A 62 9.23 -14.14 11.74
C PRO A 62 10.59 -14.10 11.04
N LEU A 63 11.00 -12.91 10.61
CA LEU A 63 12.30 -12.67 10.01
C LEU A 63 12.92 -11.41 10.64
N PHE A 64 13.83 -11.60 11.58
CA PHE A 64 14.51 -10.55 12.34
C PHE A 64 16.01 -10.84 12.44
N PRO A 65 16.89 -9.81 12.66
CA PRO A 65 16.58 -8.39 12.71
C PRO A 65 16.21 -7.82 11.34
N ARG A 66 15.31 -6.82 11.29
CA ARG A 66 14.76 -6.29 10.04
C ARG A 66 14.56 -4.78 10.08
N ILE A 67 14.73 -4.12 8.93
CA ILE A 67 14.30 -2.74 8.71
C ILE A 67 13.01 -2.77 7.90
N PHE A 68 11.92 -2.25 8.49
CA PHE A 68 10.61 -2.13 7.84
C PHE A 68 10.48 -0.88 6.98
N GLY A 69 9.26 -0.56 6.57
CA GLY A 69 8.91 0.61 5.76
C GLY A 69 8.82 0.32 4.27
N HIS A 70 7.71 0.77 3.65
CA HIS A 70 7.46 0.57 2.23
C HIS A 70 6.60 1.67 1.60
N GLU A 71 6.19 2.68 2.35
CA GLU A 71 5.57 3.91 1.84
C GLU A 71 6.56 5.06 2.00
N ALA A 72 7.19 5.52 0.92
CA ALA A 72 8.20 6.56 1.04
C ALA A 72 8.37 7.40 -0.21
N GLY A 73 9.03 8.53 -0.03
CA GLY A 73 9.57 9.37 -1.09
C GLY A 73 11.02 9.70 -0.82
N GLY A 74 11.83 9.63 -1.85
CA GLY A 74 13.26 9.87 -1.73
C GLY A 74 13.91 10.35 -3.01
N ILE A 75 15.22 10.52 -2.93
CA ILE A 75 16.05 10.97 -4.04
C ILE A 75 17.09 9.90 -4.34
N VAL A 76 17.31 9.64 -5.63
CA VAL A 76 18.36 8.73 -6.08
C VAL A 76 19.74 9.29 -5.66
N GLU A 77 20.48 8.53 -4.87
CA GLU A 77 21.83 8.87 -4.46
C GLU A 77 22.86 8.31 -5.46
N SER A 78 22.76 7.03 -5.76
CA SER A 78 23.62 6.36 -6.76
C SER A 78 22.88 5.19 -7.42
N VAL A 79 23.37 4.78 -8.59
CA VAL A 79 22.79 3.70 -9.38
C VAL A 79 23.83 2.63 -9.65
N GLY A 80 23.41 1.37 -9.67
CA GLY A 80 24.24 0.23 -10.05
C GLY A 80 24.32 0.03 -11.55
N GLU A 81 25.14 -0.93 -11.93
CA GLU A 81 25.32 -1.32 -13.34
C GLU A 81 23.97 -1.72 -13.96
N GLY A 82 23.74 -1.36 -15.23
CA GLY A 82 22.52 -1.69 -15.99
C GLY A 82 21.33 -0.77 -15.73
N VAL A 83 21.39 0.16 -14.78
CA VAL A 83 20.36 1.16 -14.55
C VAL A 83 20.55 2.31 -15.55
N THR A 84 19.59 2.51 -16.44
CA THR A 84 19.72 3.50 -17.55
C THR A 84 18.67 4.61 -17.51
N ASP A 85 17.57 4.42 -16.80
CA ASP A 85 16.41 5.31 -16.74
C ASP A 85 16.31 6.16 -15.46
N LEU A 86 17.25 5.95 -14.54
CA LEU A 86 17.39 6.74 -13.30
C LEU A 86 18.82 7.27 -13.17
N LYS A 87 18.94 8.44 -12.56
CA LYS A 87 20.22 9.09 -12.27
C LYS A 87 20.18 9.77 -10.90
N PRO A 88 21.36 10.02 -10.26
CA PRO A 88 21.43 10.80 -9.04
C PRO A 88 20.66 12.12 -9.14
N GLY A 89 19.89 12.43 -8.11
CA GLY A 89 19.01 13.61 -8.04
C GLY A 89 17.58 13.38 -8.52
N ASP A 90 17.27 12.26 -9.17
CA ASP A 90 15.88 11.95 -9.53
C ASP A 90 15.03 11.70 -8.28
N HIS A 91 13.82 12.26 -8.28
CA HIS A 91 12.80 12.01 -7.25
C HIS A 91 12.06 10.72 -7.57
N VAL A 92 11.94 9.85 -6.59
CA VAL A 92 11.34 8.52 -6.77
C VAL A 92 10.46 8.10 -5.59
N LEU A 93 9.50 7.24 -5.90
CA LEU A 93 8.71 6.50 -4.94
C LEU A 93 9.09 5.02 -5.00
N PRO A 94 9.65 4.42 -3.94
CA PRO A 94 9.88 2.98 -3.86
C PRO A 94 8.55 2.26 -3.63
N VAL A 95 8.34 1.15 -4.34
CA VAL A 95 7.11 0.36 -4.28
C VAL A 95 7.43 -1.10 -3.98
N PHE A 96 6.67 -1.71 -3.09
CA PHE A 96 6.83 -3.09 -2.61
C PHE A 96 6.56 -4.18 -3.68
N THR A 97 5.98 -3.79 -4.80
CA THR A 97 5.80 -4.63 -6.00
C THR A 97 6.37 -3.89 -7.19
N GLY A 98 7.01 -4.60 -8.11
CA GLY A 98 7.77 -3.94 -9.16
C GLY A 98 7.25 -4.25 -10.57
N GLU A 99 7.92 -3.64 -11.54
CA GLU A 99 7.65 -3.75 -12.97
C GLU A 99 8.98 -3.92 -13.71
N CYS A 100 9.25 -5.13 -14.22
CA CYS A 100 10.46 -5.38 -15.01
C CYS A 100 10.34 -4.90 -16.48
N LYS A 101 9.11 -4.63 -16.97
CA LYS A 101 8.75 -4.24 -18.34
C LYS A 101 8.93 -5.34 -19.40
N GLU A 102 9.52 -6.49 -19.06
CA GLU A 102 9.87 -7.54 -20.03
C GLU A 102 8.99 -8.79 -19.95
N CYS A 103 8.51 -9.15 -18.77
CA CYS A 103 7.70 -10.37 -18.61
C CYS A 103 6.29 -10.22 -19.17
N ARG A 104 5.62 -11.34 -19.39
CA ARG A 104 4.26 -11.39 -19.95
C ARG A 104 3.25 -10.56 -19.12
N HIS A 105 3.39 -10.54 -17.79
CA HIS A 105 2.51 -9.75 -16.92
C HIS A 105 2.73 -8.24 -17.11
N CYS A 106 3.99 -7.79 -17.19
CA CYS A 106 4.28 -6.38 -17.46
C CYS A 106 3.82 -5.93 -18.84
N LYS A 107 3.82 -6.83 -19.82
CA LYS A 107 3.34 -6.55 -21.19
C LYS A 107 1.82 -6.69 -21.36
N SER A 108 1.13 -7.29 -20.39
CA SER A 108 -0.33 -7.42 -20.39
C SER A 108 -0.99 -6.14 -19.87
N GLU A 109 -2.11 -5.74 -20.44
CA GLU A 109 -2.95 -4.65 -19.91
C GLU A 109 -3.78 -5.07 -18.69
N GLU A 110 -3.85 -6.38 -18.38
CA GLU A 110 -4.72 -6.93 -17.34
C GLU A 110 -4.01 -7.19 -16.00
N SER A 111 -2.67 -7.17 -15.96
CA SER A 111 -1.93 -7.66 -14.80
C SER A 111 -0.75 -6.77 -14.40
N ASN A 112 -0.58 -6.59 -13.10
CA ASN A 112 0.63 -6.00 -12.50
C ASN A 112 1.48 -7.04 -11.74
N MET A 113 1.20 -8.33 -11.91
CA MET A 113 1.86 -9.44 -11.21
C MET A 113 3.18 -9.82 -11.86
N CYS A 114 4.15 -8.89 -11.90
CA CYS A 114 5.47 -9.08 -12.50
C CYS A 114 6.12 -10.39 -12.05
N ASP A 115 6.59 -11.21 -12.98
CA ASP A 115 7.22 -12.51 -12.67
C ASP A 115 8.49 -12.36 -11.82
N LEU A 116 9.26 -11.29 -12.05
CA LEU A 116 10.51 -11.02 -11.35
C LEU A 116 10.32 -10.30 -10.01
N LEU A 117 9.42 -9.30 -9.96
CA LEU A 117 9.40 -8.26 -8.91
C LEU A 117 8.07 -8.13 -8.18
N ARG A 118 7.12 -9.08 -8.35
CA ARG A 118 5.89 -9.06 -7.55
C ARG A 118 6.23 -9.15 -6.06
N ILE A 119 5.33 -8.66 -5.23
CA ILE A 119 5.48 -8.69 -3.78
C ILE A 119 5.98 -10.05 -3.29
N ASN A 120 6.99 -10.03 -2.42
CA ASN A 120 7.52 -11.20 -1.74
C ASN A 120 7.83 -10.83 -0.28
N THR A 121 7.00 -11.28 0.62
CA THR A 121 7.06 -10.95 2.05
C THR A 121 8.09 -11.78 2.82
N ASP A 122 8.48 -12.93 2.29
CA ASP A 122 9.41 -13.86 2.93
C ASP A 122 10.88 -13.57 2.58
N ARG A 123 11.12 -12.82 1.48
CA ARG A 123 12.46 -12.47 1.06
C ARG A 123 12.99 -11.27 1.84
N GLY A 124 14.03 -11.48 2.63
CA GLY A 124 14.72 -10.46 3.39
C GLY A 124 16.04 -9.96 2.78
N VAL A 125 16.34 -10.33 1.55
CA VAL A 125 17.60 -10.06 0.85
C VAL A 125 17.36 -9.57 -0.57
N MET A 126 18.38 -9.01 -1.21
CA MET A 126 18.30 -8.57 -2.60
C MET A 126 18.19 -9.74 -3.55
N LEU A 127 17.58 -9.49 -4.72
CA LEU A 127 17.19 -10.53 -5.66
C LEU A 127 18.39 -11.21 -6.35
N ASN A 128 19.41 -10.41 -6.71
CA ASN A 128 20.47 -10.88 -7.62
C ASN A 128 21.47 -11.82 -6.96
N ASP A 129 21.84 -11.56 -5.70
CA ASP A 129 22.91 -12.27 -5.01
C ASP A 129 22.50 -12.88 -3.66
N GLY A 130 21.23 -12.70 -3.26
CA GLY A 130 20.73 -13.24 -2.01
C GLY A 130 21.36 -12.58 -0.75
N LYS A 131 21.91 -11.37 -0.87
CA LYS A 131 22.55 -10.69 0.23
C LYS A 131 21.77 -9.44 0.64
N SER A 132 21.84 -9.09 1.93
CA SER A 132 21.37 -7.80 2.41
C SER A 132 22.32 -6.68 2.01
N ARG A 133 21.80 -5.47 1.84
CA ARG A 133 22.58 -4.24 1.71
C ARG A 133 22.73 -3.50 3.03
N PHE A 134 22.14 -4.00 4.11
CA PHE A 134 22.25 -3.46 5.45
C PHE A 134 23.10 -4.36 6.34
N SER A 135 23.96 -3.75 7.17
CA SER A 135 24.67 -4.46 8.23
C SER A 135 24.91 -3.56 9.44
N ILE A 136 25.08 -4.20 10.60
CA ILE A 136 25.56 -3.59 11.85
C ILE A 136 26.75 -4.42 12.32
N ARG A 137 27.93 -3.83 12.35
CA ARG A 137 29.17 -4.51 12.77
C ARG A 137 29.39 -5.86 12.04
N GLY A 138 29.07 -5.90 10.75
CA GLY A 138 29.19 -7.09 9.92
C GLY A 138 28.02 -8.07 10.02
N GLN A 139 27.06 -7.87 10.93
CA GLN A 139 25.85 -8.68 11.00
C GLN A 139 24.83 -8.16 9.98
N PRO A 140 24.32 -9.00 9.06
CA PRO A 140 23.30 -8.59 8.11
C PRO A 140 21.97 -8.24 8.81
N ILE A 141 21.31 -7.18 8.36
CA ILE A 141 19.95 -6.80 8.75
C ILE A 141 19.04 -7.00 7.55
N TYR A 142 17.94 -7.71 7.72
CA TYR A 142 17.07 -8.09 6.61
C TYR A 142 16.27 -6.92 6.04
N HIS A 143 16.03 -6.97 4.73
CA HIS A 143 15.11 -6.09 4.02
C HIS A 143 13.65 -6.47 4.26
N PHE A 144 12.75 -5.53 4.03
CA PHE A 144 11.31 -5.75 4.02
C PHE A 144 10.72 -5.41 2.64
N VAL A 145 10.07 -6.36 2.00
CA VAL A 145 9.44 -6.27 0.67
C VAL A 145 10.27 -5.52 -0.38
N GLY A 146 11.58 -5.60 -0.28
CA GLY A 146 12.53 -4.98 -1.21
C GLY A 146 12.64 -3.45 -1.11
N THR A 147 12.14 -2.82 -0.05
CA THR A 147 12.12 -1.35 0.12
C THR A 147 12.84 -0.86 1.37
N SER A 148 12.45 -1.29 2.57
CA SER A 148 13.10 -0.95 3.86
C SER A 148 13.32 0.55 4.08
N THR A 149 12.23 1.30 4.08
CA THR A 149 12.31 2.77 4.10
C THR A 149 12.43 3.40 5.48
N PHE A 150 12.41 2.60 6.58
CA PHE A 150 12.71 3.10 7.92
C PHE A 150 14.23 3.22 8.14
N SER A 151 14.89 3.83 7.19
CA SER A 151 16.31 4.11 7.16
C SER A 151 16.58 5.37 6.33
N GLU A 152 17.54 6.17 6.70
CA GLU A 152 17.90 7.38 5.93
C GLU A 152 18.37 7.06 4.51
N TYR A 153 18.99 5.88 4.32
CA TYR A 153 19.35 5.34 3.01
C TYR A 153 18.86 3.90 2.88
N THR A 154 18.46 3.53 1.69
CA THR A 154 18.09 2.14 1.36
C THR A 154 18.53 1.80 -0.06
N VAL A 155 18.58 0.50 -0.37
CA VAL A 155 18.85 0.00 -1.72
C VAL A 155 17.64 -0.77 -2.21
N VAL A 156 17.19 -0.43 -3.43
CA VAL A 156 15.97 -0.97 -4.05
C VAL A 156 16.29 -1.41 -5.47
N HIS A 157 15.66 -2.48 -5.95
CA HIS A 157 15.77 -2.87 -7.36
C HIS A 157 15.13 -1.78 -8.24
N VAL A 158 15.77 -1.40 -9.34
CA VAL A 158 15.29 -0.33 -10.24
C VAL A 158 13.84 -0.52 -10.70
N GLY A 159 13.42 -1.74 -10.90
CA GLY A 159 12.03 -2.08 -11.29
C GLY A 159 10.97 -1.79 -10.20
N CYS A 160 11.39 -1.52 -8.96
CA CYS A 160 10.52 -1.16 -7.85
C CYS A 160 10.52 0.36 -7.57
N LEU A 161 10.98 1.18 -8.51
CA LEU A 161 11.08 2.63 -8.36
C LEU A 161 10.25 3.35 -9.43
N ALA A 162 9.32 4.18 -8.98
CA ALA A 162 8.60 5.10 -9.84
C ALA A 162 9.31 6.46 -9.85
N LYS A 163 9.83 6.90 -11.01
CA LYS A 163 10.35 8.24 -11.19
C LYS A 163 9.19 9.22 -11.30
N ILE A 164 9.18 10.25 -10.49
CA ILE A 164 8.09 11.21 -10.40
C ILE A 164 8.54 12.63 -10.74
N ASN A 165 7.57 13.50 -10.94
CA ASN A 165 7.77 14.93 -11.12
C ASN A 165 8.57 15.49 -9.91
N PRO A 166 9.76 16.11 -10.13
CA PRO A 166 10.58 16.65 -9.05
C PRO A 166 9.91 17.83 -8.30
N ALA A 167 8.89 18.45 -8.89
CA ALA A 167 8.10 19.49 -8.21
C ALA A 167 7.04 18.92 -7.26
N ALA A 168 6.78 17.62 -7.28
CA ALA A 168 5.82 17.01 -6.39
C ALA A 168 6.35 16.99 -4.94
N PRO A 169 5.56 17.44 -3.95
CA PRO A 169 5.98 17.47 -2.55
C PRO A 169 6.07 16.05 -2.00
N LEU A 170 7.30 15.58 -1.74
CA LEU A 170 7.56 14.20 -1.30
C LEU A 170 6.85 13.84 0.00
N GLU A 171 6.68 14.81 0.91
CA GLU A 171 5.93 14.63 2.16
C GLU A 171 4.44 14.31 1.97
N LYS A 172 3.90 14.58 0.79
CA LYS A 172 2.52 14.26 0.43
C LYS A 172 2.44 13.01 -0.43
N VAL A 173 3.23 12.97 -1.51
CA VAL A 173 3.12 11.89 -2.50
C VAL A 173 3.73 10.56 -2.05
N CYS A 174 4.52 10.53 -0.97
CA CYS A 174 5.09 9.29 -0.43
C CYS A 174 4.03 8.23 -0.08
N ILE A 175 2.82 8.64 0.33
CA ILE A 175 1.72 7.71 0.65
C ILE A 175 1.12 7.01 -0.59
N LEU A 176 1.49 7.46 -1.80
CA LEU A 176 1.10 6.78 -3.05
C LEU A 176 1.88 5.49 -3.29
N SER A 177 2.94 5.25 -2.54
CA SER A 177 3.75 4.03 -2.69
C SER A 177 3.02 2.74 -2.26
N CYS A 178 1.89 2.82 -1.53
CA CYS A 178 1.13 1.64 -1.09
C CYS A 178 -0.37 1.91 -0.98
N GLY A 179 -0.85 2.24 0.22
CA GLY A 179 -2.26 2.12 0.59
C GLY A 179 -3.21 2.99 -0.21
N VAL A 180 -2.82 4.25 -0.49
CA VAL A 180 -3.68 5.16 -1.26
C VAL A 180 -3.84 4.69 -2.69
N SER A 181 -2.74 4.35 -3.38
CA SER A 181 -2.79 3.80 -4.73
C SER A 181 -3.52 2.47 -4.78
N THR A 182 -3.34 1.62 -3.76
CA THR A 182 -4.04 0.33 -3.66
C THR A 182 -5.57 0.52 -3.65
N GLY A 183 -6.11 1.36 -2.79
CA GLY A 183 -7.55 1.60 -2.71
C GLY A 183 -8.10 2.32 -3.94
N LEU A 184 -7.39 3.36 -4.39
CA LEU A 184 -7.75 4.13 -5.57
C LEU A 184 -7.83 3.23 -6.82
N GLY A 185 -6.79 2.43 -7.07
CA GLY A 185 -6.71 1.53 -8.21
C GLY A 185 -7.66 0.35 -8.12
N ALA A 186 -7.91 -0.21 -6.93
CA ALA A 186 -8.91 -1.25 -6.74
C ALA A 186 -10.28 -0.79 -7.25
N THR A 187 -10.61 0.47 -7.07
CA THR A 187 -11.86 1.05 -7.57
C THR A 187 -11.74 1.44 -9.04
N LEU A 188 -10.77 2.26 -9.43
CA LEU A 188 -10.70 2.81 -10.78
C LEU A 188 -10.29 1.79 -11.84
N ASN A 189 -9.34 0.90 -11.51
CA ASN A 189 -8.77 -0.04 -12.49
C ASN A 189 -9.46 -1.40 -12.48
N VAL A 190 -10.00 -1.85 -11.34
CA VAL A 190 -10.51 -3.22 -11.18
C VAL A 190 -12.01 -3.27 -11.03
N ALA A 191 -12.61 -2.54 -10.08
CA ALA A 191 -14.06 -2.47 -9.90
C ALA A 191 -14.73 -1.70 -11.04
N LYS A 192 -14.12 -0.63 -11.52
CA LYS A 192 -14.58 0.20 -12.66
C LYS A 192 -16.06 0.60 -12.54
N PRO A 193 -16.46 1.30 -11.48
CA PRO A 193 -17.83 1.75 -11.35
C PRO A 193 -18.16 2.75 -12.46
N LYS A 194 -19.36 2.62 -13.03
CA LYS A 194 -19.87 3.60 -13.99
C LYS A 194 -20.38 4.83 -13.24
N LYS A 195 -20.42 5.98 -13.92
CA LYS A 195 -21.08 7.18 -13.38
C LYS A 195 -22.51 6.84 -12.95
N GLY A 196 -22.90 7.27 -11.75
CA GLY A 196 -24.20 6.97 -11.17
C GLY A 196 -24.30 5.64 -10.43
N SER A 197 -23.25 4.81 -10.42
CA SER A 197 -23.23 3.52 -9.70
C SER A 197 -23.36 3.67 -8.19
N SER A 198 -23.78 2.58 -7.55
CA SER A 198 -23.69 2.35 -6.11
C SER A 198 -22.44 1.52 -5.78
N VAL A 199 -21.68 1.92 -4.76
CA VAL A 199 -20.44 1.26 -4.36
C VAL A 199 -20.43 1.04 -2.85
N ALA A 200 -20.15 -0.18 -2.40
CA ALA A 200 -19.93 -0.49 -0.98
C ALA A 200 -18.44 -0.63 -0.69
N ILE A 201 -17.98 0.03 0.36
CA ILE A 201 -16.58 -0.02 0.83
C ILE A 201 -16.55 -0.65 2.22
N PHE A 202 -15.92 -1.80 2.34
CA PHE A 202 -15.75 -2.53 3.60
C PHE A 202 -14.41 -2.19 4.25
N GLY A 203 -14.47 -1.54 5.41
CA GLY A 203 -13.33 -0.99 6.11
C GLY A 203 -13.02 0.44 5.69
N LEU A 204 -13.07 1.38 6.65
CA LEU A 204 -12.85 2.81 6.45
C LEU A 204 -11.50 3.27 7.01
N GLY A 205 -10.48 2.41 6.88
CA GLY A 205 -9.08 2.77 7.02
C GLY A 205 -8.57 3.49 5.76
N ALA A 206 -7.28 3.79 5.71
CA ALA A 206 -6.70 4.57 4.60
C ALA A 206 -6.93 3.92 3.22
N VAL A 207 -6.84 2.60 3.10
CA VAL A 207 -7.09 1.88 1.83
C VAL A 207 -8.57 1.99 1.43
N GLY A 208 -9.50 1.78 2.37
CA GLY A 208 -10.93 1.89 2.10
C GLY A 208 -11.36 3.33 1.77
N LEU A 209 -10.79 4.32 2.46
CA LEU A 209 -11.04 5.73 2.14
C LEU A 209 -10.47 6.12 0.77
N ALA A 210 -9.34 5.54 0.36
CA ALA A 210 -8.82 5.71 -1.00
C ALA A 210 -9.72 5.02 -2.05
N ALA A 211 -10.31 3.87 -1.71
CA ALA A 211 -11.31 3.23 -2.56
C ALA A 211 -12.58 4.08 -2.70
N ALA A 212 -13.04 4.70 -1.61
CA ALA A 212 -14.16 5.64 -1.63
C ALA A 212 -13.87 6.88 -2.49
N GLU A 213 -12.66 7.44 -2.37
CA GLU A 213 -12.21 8.54 -3.23
C GLU A 213 -12.22 8.13 -4.70
N GLY A 214 -11.76 6.93 -5.03
CA GLY A 214 -11.84 6.37 -6.38
C GLY A 214 -13.29 6.26 -6.88
N ALA A 215 -14.22 5.85 -6.02
CA ALA A 215 -15.64 5.80 -6.36
C ALA A 215 -16.22 7.20 -6.61
N ARG A 216 -15.83 8.19 -5.80
CA ARG A 216 -16.21 9.60 -5.98
C ARG A 216 -15.69 10.15 -7.32
N ILE A 217 -14.41 9.92 -7.63
CA ILE A 217 -13.78 10.35 -8.90
C ILE A 217 -14.48 9.69 -10.09
N ALA A 218 -14.87 8.41 -9.99
CA ALA A 218 -15.62 7.71 -11.03
C ALA A 218 -17.08 8.19 -11.17
N GLY A 219 -17.55 9.06 -10.28
CA GLY A 219 -18.91 9.62 -10.33
C GLY A 219 -19.97 8.68 -9.77
N ALA A 220 -19.65 7.81 -8.83
CA ALA A 220 -20.63 7.01 -8.09
C ALA A 220 -21.66 7.92 -7.41
N SER A 221 -22.94 7.56 -7.47
CA SER A 221 -24.02 8.36 -6.86
C SER A 221 -24.27 8.00 -5.40
N ARG A 222 -23.93 6.78 -5.01
CA ARG A 222 -24.04 6.26 -3.64
C ARG A 222 -22.76 5.53 -3.27
N ILE A 223 -22.15 5.92 -2.17
CA ILE A 223 -20.93 5.28 -1.63
C ILE A 223 -21.26 4.90 -0.19
N ILE A 224 -21.43 3.59 0.05
CA ILE A 224 -21.84 3.03 1.34
C ILE A 224 -20.59 2.56 2.07
N GLY A 225 -20.23 3.23 3.16
CA GLY A 225 -19.12 2.84 4.02
C GLY A 225 -19.58 1.84 5.09
N VAL A 226 -18.87 0.71 5.19
CA VAL A 226 -19.13 -0.35 6.16
C VAL A 226 -17.94 -0.46 7.10
N ASP A 227 -18.15 -0.21 8.41
CA ASP A 227 -17.10 -0.33 9.41
C ASP A 227 -17.69 -0.67 10.78
N LEU A 228 -16.95 -1.42 11.60
CA LEU A 228 -17.31 -1.74 12.98
C LEU A 228 -17.05 -0.58 13.96
N ASN A 229 -16.28 0.43 13.53
CA ASN A 229 -15.94 1.62 14.29
C ASN A 229 -16.66 2.85 13.73
N SER A 230 -17.79 3.21 14.33
CA SER A 230 -18.60 4.35 13.90
C SER A 230 -17.86 5.71 14.02
N ASN A 231 -16.77 5.80 14.77
CA ASN A 231 -15.95 7.01 14.84
C ASN A 231 -15.31 7.36 13.48
N ARG A 232 -15.16 6.38 12.58
CA ARG A 232 -14.65 6.58 11.22
C ARG A 232 -15.65 7.25 10.28
N PHE A 233 -16.94 7.26 10.59
CA PHE A 233 -17.99 7.71 9.68
C PHE A 233 -17.89 9.20 9.35
N ASN A 234 -17.60 10.04 10.34
CA ASN A 234 -17.46 11.48 10.08
C ASN A 234 -16.26 11.81 9.20
N GLU A 235 -15.14 11.12 9.40
CA GLU A 235 -13.96 11.26 8.55
C GLU A 235 -14.25 10.79 7.11
N ALA A 236 -14.95 9.68 6.96
CA ALA A 236 -15.26 9.09 5.66
C ALA A 236 -16.12 9.99 4.76
N LYS A 237 -16.91 10.90 5.32
CA LYS A 237 -17.67 11.91 4.54
C LYS A 237 -16.75 12.78 3.67
N LYS A 238 -15.55 13.09 4.14
CA LYS A 238 -14.55 13.88 3.40
C LYS A 238 -14.05 13.17 2.14
N PHE A 239 -14.25 11.84 2.06
CA PHE A 239 -13.86 10.99 0.95
C PHE A 239 -15.04 10.61 0.05
N GLY A 240 -16.18 11.29 0.20
CA GLY A 240 -17.35 11.09 -0.63
C GLY A 240 -18.29 9.99 -0.18
N VAL A 241 -18.08 9.38 0.99
CA VAL A 241 -19.02 8.37 1.53
C VAL A 241 -20.34 9.05 1.88
N THR A 242 -21.43 8.53 1.33
CA THR A 242 -22.78 9.10 1.43
C THR A 242 -23.65 8.43 2.49
N GLU A 243 -23.39 7.15 2.75
CA GLU A 243 -24.19 6.33 3.66
C GLU A 243 -23.28 5.43 4.48
N PHE A 244 -23.74 5.01 5.66
CA PHE A 244 -22.93 4.24 6.60
C PHE A 244 -23.70 3.04 7.15
N VAL A 245 -22.99 1.92 7.30
CA VAL A 245 -23.50 0.70 7.91
C VAL A 245 -22.48 0.19 8.93
N ASN A 246 -22.88 0.12 10.20
CA ASN A 246 -22.14 -0.63 11.19
C ASN A 246 -22.79 -2.01 11.35
N PRO A 247 -22.09 -3.11 11.00
CA PRO A 247 -22.66 -4.46 11.12
C PRO A 247 -23.18 -4.82 12.52
N LYS A 248 -22.63 -4.18 13.57
CA LYS A 248 -23.08 -4.40 14.97
C LYS A 248 -24.49 -3.86 15.28
N ASP A 249 -24.98 -2.94 14.46
CA ASP A 249 -26.30 -2.31 14.67
C ASP A 249 -27.45 -3.17 14.13
N TYR A 250 -27.14 -4.29 13.45
CA TYR A 250 -28.13 -5.14 12.79
C TYR A 250 -28.05 -6.59 13.31
N LYS A 251 -29.22 -7.24 13.39
CA LYS A 251 -29.33 -8.67 13.73
C LYS A 251 -29.15 -9.59 12.53
N LYS A 252 -29.31 -9.07 11.31
CA LYS A 252 -29.16 -9.80 10.06
C LYS A 252 -27.76 -9.54 9.45
N PRO A 253 -27.30 -10.42 8.56
CA PRO A 253 -26.04 -10.24 7.85
C PRO A 253 -25.96 -8.91 7.11
N VAL A 254 -24.79 -8.28 7.11
CA VAL A 254 -24.61 -6.93 6.52
C VAL A 254 -24.88 -6.91 5.01
N GLN A 255 -24.62 -7.98 4.29
CA GLN A 255 -24.94 -8.11 2.86
C GLN A 255 -26.45 -8.01 2.59
N GLU A 256 -27.29 -8.53 3.47
CA GLU A 256 -28.75 -8.40 3.37
C GLU A 256 -29.19 -6.95 3.64
N VAL A 257 -28.57 -6.29 4.63
CA VAL A 257 -28.81 -4.86 4.90
C VAL A 257 -28.52 -4.02 3.67
N ILE A 258 -27.34 -4.22 3.06
CA ILE A 258 -26.91 -3.48 1.88
C ILE A 258 -27.82 -3.79 0.68
N ALA A 259 -28.19 -5.05 0.46
CA ALA A 259 -29.08 -5.45 -0.62
C ALA A 259 -30.45 -4.78 -0.51
N GLU A 260 -31.02 -4.70 0.70
CA GLU A 260 -32.26 -3.97 0.95
C GLU A 260 -32.15 -2.46 0.70
N MET A 261 -31.06 -1.84 1.18
CA MET A 261 -30.80 -0.41 0.97
C MET A 261 -30.67 -0.05 -0.53
N THR A 262 -30.29 -1.00 -1.36
CA THR A 262 -29.92 -0.78 -2.76
C THR A 262 -30.81 -1.51 -3.75
N ASN A 263 -31.94 -2.01 -3.28
CA ASN A 263 -32.96 -2.71 -4.10
C ASN A 263 -32.33 -3.88 -4.91
N GLY A 264 -31.61 -4.77 -4.20
CA GLY A 264 -31.07 -6.01 -4.77
C GLY A 264 -29.57 -6.10 -4.80
N GLY A 265 -28.84 -5.10 -4.32
CA GLY A 265 -27.38 -5.09 -4.20
C GLY A 265 -26.72 -3.86 -4.80
N VAL A 266 -25.47 -3.64 -4.44
CA VAL A 266 -24.63 -2.57 -5.02
C VAL A 266 -24.05 -3.01 -6.37
N ASP A 267 -23.74 -2.04 -7.23
CA ASP A 267 -23.08 -2.33 -8.51
C ASP A 267 -21.64 -2.81 -8.31
N ARG A 268 -20.96 -2.27 -7.32
CA ARG A 268 -19.56 -2.59 -6.99
C ARG A 268 -19.37 -2.67 -5.48
N SER A 269 -18.44 -3.52 -5.06
CA SER A 269 -17.92 -3.51 -3.69
C SER A 269 -16.40 -3.62 -3.68
N VAL A 270 -15.77 -3.00 -2.67
CA VAL A 270 -14.32 -3.11 -2.43
C VAL A 270 -14.11 -3.48 -0.97
N GLU A 271 -13.41 -4.58 -0.73
CA GLU A 271 -13.12 -5.09 0.61
C GLU A 271 -11.68 -4.73 1.00
N CYS A 272 -11.52 -4.00 2.11
CA CYS A 272 -10.25 -3.43 2.55
C CYS A 272 -9.89 -3.80 4.01
N THR A 273 -10.56 -4.79 4.60
CA THR A 273 -10.30 -5.18 6.01
C THR A 273 -9.42 -6.42 6.14
N GLY A 274 -9.48 -7.35 5.19
CA GLY A 274 -8.86 -8.67 5.29
C GLY A 274 -9.67 -9.67 6.12
N SER A 275 -10.84 -9.30 6.64
CA SER A 275 -11.73 -10.22 7.34
C SER A 275 -12.49 -11.11 6.38
N ILE A 276 -12.43 -12.42 6.58
CA ILE A 276 -13.17 -13.39 5.74
C ILE A 276 -14.67 -13.10 5.74
N ASN A 277 -15.25 -12.73 6.88
CA ASN A 277 -16.66 -12.37 6.95
C ASN A 277 -16.98 -11.13 6.11
N ALA A 278 -16.11 -10.13 6.12
CA ALA A 278 -16.27 -8.94 5.28
C ALA A 278 -16.06 -9.27 3.79
N MET A 279 -15.14 -10.17 3.45
CA MET A 279 -14.96 -10.65 2.07
C MET A 279 -16.21 -11.34 1.52
N ILE A 280 -16.82 -12.22 2.31
CA ILE A 280 -18.06 -12.89 1.95
C ILE A 280 -19.19 -11.86 1.77
N SER A 281 -19.33 -10.95 2.73
CA SER A 281 -20.35 -9.90 2.68
C SER A 281 -20.17 -8.97 1.49
N ALA A 282 -18.92 -8.61 1.16
CA ALA A 282 -18.62 -7.78 0.00
C ALA A 282 -18.99 -8.46 -1.32
N PHE A 283 -18.79 -9.78 -1.42
CA PHE A 283 -19.21 -10.53 -2.60
C PHE A 283 -20.72 -10.77 -2.66
N GLU A 284 -21.34 -11.08 -1.54
CA GLU A 284 -22.77 -11.40 -1.52
C GLU A 284 -23.67 -10.15 -1.66
N CYS A 285 -23.19 -8.97 -1.26
CA CYS A 285 -23.97 -7.73 -1.34
C CYS A 285 -24.02 -7.09 -2.73
N VAL A 286 -23.26 -7.57 -3.72
CA VAL A 286 -23.33 -7.01 -5.07
C VAL A 286 -24.53 -7.54 -5.82
N HIS A 287 -25.03 -6.75 -6.78
CA HIS A 287 -26.21 -7.04 -7.55
C HIS A 287 -26.04 -8.27 -8.47
N ASP A 288 -27.08 -9.12 -8.55
CA ASP A 288 -27.13 -10.15 -9.57
C ASP A 288 -27.01 -9.55 -10.98
N GLY A 289 -26.41 -10.26 -11.91
CA GLY A 289 -26.28 -9.88 -13.31
C GLY A 289 -25.03 -9.06 -13.66
N TRP A 290 -24.65 -8.08 -12.83
CA TRP A 290 -23.50 -7.19 -13.16
C TRP A 290 -22.63 -6.80 -11.97
N GLY A 291 -22.94 -7.25 -10.77
CA GLY A 291 -22.21 -6.89 -9.58
C GLY A 291 -20.76 -7.40 -9.58
N VAL A 292 -19.83 -6.54 -9.19
CA VAL A 292 -18.39 -6.90 -9.07
C VAL A 292 -17.91 -6.59 -7.67
N ALA A 293 -17.35 -7.59 -7.01
CA ALA A 293 -16.64 -7.44 -5.75
C ALA A 293 -15.13 -7.54 -5.95
N VAL A 294 -14.37 -6.65 -5.32
CA VAL A 294 -12.91 -6.62 -5.39
C VAL A 294 -12.33 -6.78 -3.99
N LEU A 295 -11.53 -7.82 -3.81
CA LEU A 295 -10.81 -8.10 -2.56
C LEU A 295 -9.42 -7.44 -2.59
N VAL A 296 -9.12 -6.68 -1.54
CA VAL A 296 -7.86 -5.96 -1.36
C VAL A 296 -7.24 -6.26 -0.01
N GLY A 297 -8.06 -6.43 1.02
CA GLY A 297 -7.60 -6.75 2.38
C GLY A 297 -6.85 -8.08 2.42
N VAL A 298 -5.76 -8.14 3.20
CA VAL A 298 -4.94 -9.35 3.34
C VAL A 298 -5.49 -10.19 4.49
N PRO A 299 -6.03 -11.40 4.22
CA PRO A 299 -6.52 -12.29 5.26
C PRO A 299 -5.38 -12.99 5.99
N ASN A 300 -5.68 -13.67 7.10
CA ASN A 300 -4.74 -14.58 7.71
C ASN A 300 -4.38 -15.71 6.73
N LYS A 301 -3.15 -16.21 6.85
CA LYS A 301 -2.57 -17.22 5.96
C LYS A 301 -3.42 -18.49 5.81
N ASP A 302 -4.05 -18.93 6.90
CA ASP A 302 -4.81 -20.18 6.94
C ASP A 302 -6.32 -19.99 6.71
N ASP A 303 -6.76 -18.76 6.48
CA ASP A 303 -8.16 -18.44 6.22
C ASP A 303 -8.58 -18.86 4.80
N SER A 304 -9.84 -19.28 4.68
CA SER A 304 -10.42 -19.66 3.39
C SER A 304 -11.76 -18.97 3.16
N PHE A 305 -11.93 -18.50 1.94
CA PHE A 305 -13.18 -17.93 1.46
C PHE A 305 -14.15 -19.06 1.04
N LYS A 306 -15.37 -19.04 1.59
CA LYS A 306 -16.44 -19.95 1.21
C LYS A 306 -17.66 -19.17 0.76
N THR A 307 -18.19 -19.49 -0.41
CA THR A 307 -19.41 -18.90 -0.94
C THR A 307 -20.21 -19.94 -1.71
N HIS A 308 -21.50 -19.70 -1.90
CA HIS A 308 -22.36 -20.59 -2.65
C HIS A 308 -22.10 -20.42 -4.16
N PRO A 309 -21.84 -21.49 -4.91
CA PRO A 309 -21.54 -21.37 -6.35
C PRO A 309 -22.64 -20.72 -7.18
N VAL A 310 -23.92 -20.78 -6.74
CA VAL A 310 -25.04 -20.12 -7.41
C VAL A 310 -24.86 -18.61 -7.51
N SER A 311 -24.12 -17.97 -6.60
CA SER A 311 -23.80 -16.55 -6.70
C SER A 311 -23.06 -16.22 -8.01
N PHE A 312 -22.19 -17.11 -8.48
CA PHE A 312 -21.52 -16.98 -9.78
C PHE A 312 -22.47 -17.25 -10.95
N LEU A 313 -23.40 -18.20 -10.80
CA LEU A 313 -24.43 -18.47 -11.82
C LEU A 313 -25.40 -17.30 -11.96
N ASN A 314 -25.59 -16.52 -10.92
CA ASN A 314 -26.33 -15.25 -10.93
C ASN A 314 -25.50 -14.08 -11.50
N GLU A 315 -24.42 -14.38 -12.22
CA GLU A 315 -23.56 -13.42 -12.91
C GLU A 315 -22.86 -12.40 -12.00
N LYS A 316 -22.67 -12.71 -10.71
CA LYS A 316 -21.80 -11.93 -9.83
C LYS A 316 -20.32 -12.24 -10.14
N THR A 317 -19.49 -11.22 -10.09
CA THR A 317 -18.04 -11.35 -10.34
C THR A 317 -17.24 -11.08 -9.08
N LEU A 318 -16.29 -11.98 -8.77
CA LEU A 318 -15.31 -11.80 -7.71
C LEU A 318 -13.92 -11.60 -8.33
N LYS A 319 -13.23 -10.55 -7.91
CA LYS A 319 -11.86 -10.22 -8.30
C LYS A 319 -11.01 -9.93 -7.07
N GLY A 320 -9.70 -9.92 -7.26
CA GLY A 320 -8.75 -9.44 -6.25
C GLY A 320 -7.64 -8.65 -6.92
N THR A 321 -6.92 -7.84 -6.15
CA THR A 321 -5.79 -7.07 -6.67
C THR A 321 -4.78 -6.74 -5.59
N PHE A 322 -3.50 -6.77 -5.94
CA PHE A 322 -2.44 -6.08 -5.22
C PHE A 322 -2.19 -4.72 -5.85
N PHE A 323 -1.90 -3.71 -5.02
CA PHE A 323 -1.53 -2.37 -5.46
C PHE A 323 -2.53 -1.71 -6.44
N GLY A 324 -3.82 -2.11 -6.37
CA GLY A 324 -4.86 -1.56 -7.24
C GLY A 324 -4.62 -1.79 -8.73
N ASN A 325 -3.91 -2.84 -9.09
CA ASN A 325 -3.52 -3.18 -10.47
C ASN A 325 -2.62 -2.12 -11.17
N TYR A 326 -2.06 -1.18 -10.41
CA TYR A 326 -1.08 -0.24 -10.98
C TYR A 326 0.25 -0.95 -11.24
N LYS A 327 0.88 -0.61 -12.36
CA LYS A 327 2.28 -0.89 -12.67
C LYS A 327 3.13 0.28 -12.19
N PRO A 328 3.97 0.12 -11.16
CA PRO A 328 4.52 1.28 -10.45
C PRO A 328 5.34 2.22 -11.33
N ARG A 329 6.16 1.69 -12.24
CA ARG A 329 7.00 2.54 -13.11
C ARG A 329 6.21 3.24 -14.20
N SER A 330 5.17 2.57 -14.73
CA SER A 330 4.36 3.08 -15.84
C SER A 330 3.22 3.98 -15.38
N ASP A 331 2.55 3.64 -14.28
CA ASP A 331 1.28 4.26 -13.91
C ASP A 331 1.40 5.27 -12.77
N LEU A 332 2.28 5.01 -11.78
CA LEU A 332 2.36 5.85 -10.59
C LEU A 332 2.73 7.32 -10.87
N PRO A 333 3.59 7.62 -11.86
CA PRO A 333 3.83 9.01 -12.25
C PRO A 333 2.55 9.76 -12.63
N SER A 334 1.60 9.10 -13.30
CA SER A 334 0.31 9.71 -13.66
C SER A 334 -0.58 9.95 -12.44
N VAL A 335 -0.54 9.08 -11.45
CA VAL A 335 -1.26 9.28 -10.17
C VAL A 335 -0.69 10.48 -9.41
N VAL A 336 0.63 10.69 -9.45
CA VAL A 336 1.27 11.89 -8.90
C VAL A 336 0.79 13.15 -9.65
N GLU A 337 0.67 13.09 -10.98
CA GLU A 337 0.13 14.22 -11.75
C GLU A 337 -1.35 14.51 -11.42
N MET A 338 -2.18 13.51 -11.15
CA MET A 338 -3.55 13.74 -10.65
C MET A 338 -3.54 14.60 -9.36
N TYR A 339 -2.61 14.34 -8.44
CA TYR A 339 -2.45 15.17 -7.26
C TYR A 339 -1.96 16.59 -7.61
N MET A 340 -0.95 16.71 -8.47
CA MET A 340 -0.42 18.00 -8.92
C MET A 340 -1.49 18.86 -9.62
N ASN A 341 -2.40 18.22 -10.35
CA ASN A 341 -3.53 18.85 -11.04
C ASN A 341 -4.75 19.09 -10.14
N LYS A 342 -4.68 18.74 -8.83
CA LYS A 342 -5.78 18.86 -7.86
C LYS A 342 -7.00 17.98 -8.18
N GLU A 343 -6.79 16.90 -8.91
CA GLU A 343 -7.80 15.87 -9.18
C GLU A 343 -7.89 14.84 -8.03
N LEU A 344 -6.80 14.72 -7.25
CA LEU A 344 -6.66 13.88 -6.08
C LEU A 344 -6.15 14.73 -4.91
N GLU A 345 -6.76 14.61 -3.73
CA GLU A 345 -6.34 15.25 -2.49
C GLU A 345 -5.67 14.24 -1.57
N LEU A 346 -4.41 14.47 -1.22
CA LEU A 346 -3.63 13.59 -0.33
C LEU A 346 -3.60 14.08 1.12
N GLU A 347 -3.78 15.37 1.35
CA GLU A 347 -3.70 16.01 2.67
C GLU A 347 -4.70 15.39 3.66
N LYS A 348 -5.88 15.03 3.20
CA LYS A 348 -6.94 14.44 4.05
C LYS A 348 -6.61 13.04 4.58
N PHE A 349 -5.62 12.35 3.99
CA PHE A 349 -5.12 11.07 4.50
C PHE A 349 -4.08 11.24 5.60
N ILE A 350 -3.36 12.37 5.63
CA ILE A 350 -2.25 12.62 6.54
C ILE A 350 -2.79 13.23 7.82
N THR A 351 -2.83 12.44 8.87
CA THR A 351 -3.40 12.84 10.17
C THR A 351 -2.33 13.22 11.21
N HIS A 352 -1.12 12.69 11.03
CA HIS A 352 -0.01 12.90 11.97
C HIS A 352 1.30 13.02 11.22
N GLU A 353 2.27 13.68 11.87
CA GLU A 353 3.65 13.76 11.41
C GLU A 353 4.57 13.66 12.64
N VAL A 354 5.64 12.88 12.52
CA VAL A 354 6.66 12.73 13.57
C VAL A 354 8.07 12.79 12.96
N PRO A 355 9.08 13.26 13.73
CA PRO A 355 10.48 13.10 13.31
C PRO A 355 10.88 11.62 13.36
N PHE A 356 11.90 11.25 12.58
CA PHE A 356 12.36 9.85 12.50
C PHE A 356 12.77 9.27 13.85
N SER A 357 13.39 10.07 14.71
CA SER A 357 13.74 9.70 16.09
C SER A 357 12.55 9.27 16.95
N GLU A 358 11.33 9.65 16.56
CA GLU A 358 10.08 9.31 17.26
C GLU A 358 9.22 8.28 16.53
N ILE A 359 9.81 7.49 15.64
CA ILE A 359 9.07 6.52 14.80
C ILE A 359 8.13 5.60 15.60
N ASN A 360 8.48 5.22 16.82
CA ASN A 360 7.62 4.39 17.67
C ASN A 360 6.27 5.06 18.00
N LYS A 361 6.19 6.40 18.05
CA LYS A 361 4.91 7.09 18.21
C LYS A 361 3.97 6.87 17.02
N ALA A 362 4.51 6.70 15.80
CA ALA A 362 3.69 6.37 14.64
C ALA A 362 3.02 5.01 14.80
N PHE A 363 3.72 4.02 15.39
CA PHE A 363 3.15 2.72 15.74
C PHE A 363 2.03 2.87 16.79
N ASP A 364 2.24 3.68 17.83
CA ASP A 364 1.23 3.93 18.87
C ASP A 364 -0.04 4.57 18.28
N TYR A 365 0.10 5.56 17.38
CA TYR A 365 -1.04 6.17 16.69
C TYR A 365 -1.79 5.17 15.82
N MET A 366 -1.10 4.29 15.12
CA MET A 366 -1.73 3.27 14.28
C MET A 366 -2.44 2.21 15.12
N LEU A 367 -1.79 1.67 16.16
CA LEU A 367 -2.34 0.65 17.04
C LEU A 367 -3.57 1.15 17.81
N SER A 368 -3.59 2.42 18.21
CA SER A 368 -4.74 3.05 18.85
C SER A 368 -5.86 3.43 17.87
N GLY A 369 -5.62 3.30 16.56
CA GLY A 369 -6.58 3.71 15.52
C GLY A 369 -6.70 5.23 15.34
N ALA A 370 -5.81 6.01 15.94
CA ALA A 370 -5.82 7.48 15.86
C ALA A 370 -5.35 8.01 14.51
N SER A 371 -4.54 7.24 13.77
CA SER A 371 -3.95 7.67 12.50
C SER A 371 -4.56 6.95 11.30
N LEU A 372 -4.77 7.72 10.20
CA LEU A 372 -4.94 7.15 8.85
C LEU A 372 -3.56 6.95 8.22
N ARG A 373 -2.76 8.02 8.15
CA ARG A 373 -1.34 8.00 7.80
C ARG A 373 -0.57 8.94 8.72
N CYS A 374 0.54 8.44 9.21
CA CYS A 374 1.52 9.22 9.97
C CYS A 374 2.77 9.36 9.10
N ILE A 375 3.10 10.57 8.71
CA ILE A 375 4.35 10.85 7.98
C ILE A 375 5.50 10.88 8.96
N ILE A 376 6.55 10.19 8.63
CA ILE A 376 7.82 10.14 9.37
C ILE A 376 8.84 10.93 8.55
N ARG A 377 9.27 12.06 9.07
CA ARG A 377 10.26 12.92 8.43
C ARG A 377 11.65 12.47 8.81
N MET A 378 12.48 12.16 7.82
CA MET A 378 13.89 11.90 8.06
C MET A 378 14.56 13.18 8.54
N GLU A 379 15.45 13.04 9.50
CA GLU A 379 16.27 14.15 9.98
C GLU A 379 17.30 14.52 8.90
N ALA A 380 17.56 15.84 8.76
CA ALA A 380 18.47 16.37 7.74
C ALA A 380 19.94 16.10 8.06
#